data_760cf4037b4d70456b05774731de4d19
#
_entry.id   760cf4037b4d70456b05774731de4d19
#
_cell.length_a   1.000
_cell.length_b   1.000
_cell.length_c   1.000
_cell.angle_alpha   90.00
_cell.angle_beta   90.00
_cell.angle_gamma   90.00
#
_symmetry.space_group_name_H-M   'P 1'
#
loop_
_entity.id
_entity.type
_entity.pdbx_description
1 polymer ?
#
loop_
_entity_poly.entity_id
_entity_poly.type
_entity_poly.pdbx_seq_one_letter_code
_entity_poly.pdbx_strand_id
1 'polypeptide(L)'
;LRLLALEIQEMSLARGINCSLTTGEEKDIRDGAKHLSCTVEKMDMSRHFDVCVIDEAQMVADSDRGWAWTEAILGVNADVVHVCMSPNAIHIVKMLIKM
;
A
#
# COMPACT_ATOMS: atom_id res chain seq x y z
N LEU A 1 6.74 -0.12 9.09
CA LEU A 1 5.84 0.21 7.98
C LEU A 1 6.15 1.59 7.41
N ARG A 2 6.25 2.61 8.27
CA ARG A 2 6.66 3.94 7.81
C ARG A 2 8.06 3.93 7.19
N LEU A 3 8.99 3.23 7.83
CA LEU A 3 10.36 3.10 7.33
C LEU A 3 10.40 2.38 5.99
N LEU A 4 9.56 1.39 5.79
CA LEU A 4 9.50 0.68 4.52
C LEU A 4 9.02 1.61 3.40
N ALA A 5 8.01 2.44 3.66
CA ALA A 5 7.54 3.41 2.67
C ALA A 5 8.66 4.39 2.29
N LEU A 6 9.42 4.89 3.26
CA LEU A 6 10.57 5.74 3.02
C LEU A 6 11.63 5.04 2.18
N GLU A 7 11.96 3.79 2.51
CA GLU A 7 12.96 3.02 1.78
C GLU A 7 12.54 2.82 0.32
N ILE A 8 11.29 2.50 0.06
CA ILE A 8 10.77 2.31 -1.30
C ILE A 8 10.90 3.61 -2.11
N GLN A 9 10.54 4.75 -1.51
CA GLN A 9 10.71 6.03 -2.18
C GLN A 9 12.17 6.31 -2.49
N GLU A 10 13.06 6.14 -1.52
CA GLU A 10 14.49 6.39 -1.70
C GLU A 10 15.09 5.50 -2.79
N MET A 11 14.74 4.22 -2.80
CA MET A 11 15.21 3.29 -3.83
C MET A 11 14.70 3.70 -5.21
N SER A 12 13.46 4.15 -5.31
CA SER A 12 12.87 4.59 -6.57
C SER A 12 13.59 5.82 -7.11
N LEU A 13 13.80 6.82 -6.24
CA LEU A 13 14.49 8.04 -6.61
C LEU A 13 15.95 7.77 -7.04
N ALA A 14 16.62 6.86 -6.34
CA ALA A 14 18.01 6.48 -6.68
C ALA A 14 18.11 5.82 -8.05
N ARG A 15 17.03 5.22 -8.54
CA ARG A 15 16.94 4.60 -9.87
C ARG A 15 16.36 5.52 -10.93
N GLY A 16 16.17 6.79 -10.61
CA GLY A 16 15.62 7.77 -11.54
C GLY A 16 14.11 7.72 -11.70
N ILE A 17 13.39 7.02 -10.82
CA ILE A 17 11.93 6.95 -10.83
C ILE A 17 11.39 8.03 -9.90
N ASN A 18 10.59 8.95 -10.46
CA ASN A 18 9.95 9.99 -9.66
C ASN A 18 8.85 9.35 -8.81
N CYS A 19 8.97 9.44 -7.49
CA CYS A 19 8.10 8.76 -6.56
C CYS A 19 7.71 9.69 -5.41
N SER A 20 6.42 9.90 -5.24
CA SER A 20 5.88 10.64 -4.11
C SER A 20 5.86 9.77 -2.84
N LEU A 21 5.78 10.41 -1.69
CA LEU A 21 5.72 9.74 -0.40
C LEU A 21 4.62 10.37 0.45
N THR A 22 3.82 9.53 1.08
CA THR A 22 2.86 9.98 2.09
C THR A 22 2.83 9.00 3.25
N THR A 23 3.17 9.46 4.44
CA THR A 23 3.05 8.70 5.68
C THR A 23 2.35 9.55 6.73
N GLY A 24 2.22 9.04 7.95
CA GLY A 24 1.67 9.84 9.05
C GLY A 24 2.50 11.06 9.40
N GLU A 25 3.80 11.04 9.10
CA GLU A 25 4.74 12.10 9.47
C GLU A 25 5.35 12.84 8.28
N GLU A 26 5.49 12.16 7.12
CA GLU A 26 6.11 12.74 5.94
C GLU A 26 5.10 12.92 4.82
N LYS A 27 5.28 14.01 4.07
CA LYS A 27 4.50 14.24 2.85
C LYS A 27 5.41 14.89 1.82
N ASP A 28 5.75 14.13 0.79
CA ASP A 28 6.63 14.60 -0.30
C ASP A 28 5.92 14.30 -1.62
N ILE A 29 5.04 15.21 -2.02
CA ILE A 29 4.26 15.08 -3.25
C ILE A 29 5.07 15.73 -4.38
N ARG A 30 5.44 14.94 -5.38
CA ARG A 30 6.28 15.37 -6.49
C ARG A 30 5.46 15.53 -7.76
N ASP A 31 5.62 16.66 -8.43
CA ASP A 31 4.90 16.96 -9.66
C ASP A 31 5.25 15.94 -10.75
N GLY A 32 4.23 15.43 -11.41
CA GLY A 32 4.39 14.48 -12.50
C GLY A 32 4.77 13.07 -12.08
N ALA A 33 4.87 12.79 -10.78
CA ALA A 33 5.19 11.45 -10.30
C ALA A 33 4.04 10.48 -10.59
N LYS A 34 4.37 9.34 -11.20
CA LYS A 34 3.40 8.27 -11.46
C LYS A 34 3.45 7.19 -10.40
N HIS A 35 4.37 7.29 -9.46
CA HIS A 35 4.56 6.33 -8.38
C HIS A 35 4.32 7.02 -7.05
N LEU A 36 3.64 6.32 -6.17
CA LEU A 36 3.38 6.78 -4.81
C LEU A 36 3.74 5.66 -3.84
N SER A 37 4.62 5.96 -2.90
CA SER A 37 4.89 5.11 -1.74
C SER A 37 4.16 5.70 -0.54
N CYS A 38 3.39 4.90 0.17
CA CYS A 38 2.64 5.40 1.30
C CYS A 38 2.41 4.32 2.35
N THR A 39 2.14 4.74 3.58
CA THR A 39 1.59 3.81 4.57
C THR A 39 0.14 3.51 4.20
N VAL A 40 -0.35 2.36 4.62
CA VAL A 40 -1.68 1.87 4.24
C VAL A 40 -2.79 2.84 4.67
N GLU A 41 -2.63 3.49 5.81
CA GLU A 41 -3.61 4.46 6.31
C GLU A 41 -3.69 5.73 5.47
N LYS A 42 -2.68 5.99 4.66
CA LYS A 42 -2.59 7.21 3.82
C LYS A 42 -2.86 6.95 2.34
N MET A 43 -3.31 5.76 1.99
CA MET A 43 -3.67 5.44 0.61
C MET A 43 -4.85 6.31 0.16
N ASP A 44 -4.73 6.91 -1.02
CA ASP A 44 -5.82 7.70 -1.60
C ASP A 44 -6.81 6.77 -2.31
N MET A 45 -7.92 6.50 -1.66
CA MET A 45 -8.95 5.60 -2.17
C MET A 45 -9.80 6.21 -3.27
N SER A 46 -9.73 7.52 -3.48
CA SER A 46 -10.47 8.21 -4.52
C SER A 46 -9.75 8.23 -5.86
N ARG A 47 -8.47 7.88 -5.87
CA ARG A 47 -7.61 7.94 -7.04
C ARG A 47 -7.53 6.58 -7.71
N HIS A 48 -7.55 6.55 -9.05
CA HIS A 48 -7.33 5.33 -9.81
C HIS A 48 -5.84 5.06 -10.00
N PHE A 49 -5.44 3.80 -9.83
CA PHE A 49 -4.08 3.33 -10.08
C PHE A 49 -4.11 2.19 -11.09
N ASP A 50 -3.10 2.12 -11.95
CA ASP A 50 -2.97 0.98 -12.86
C ASP A 50 -2.59 -0.27 -12.07
N VAL A 51 -1.63 -0.14 -11.17
CA VAL A 51 -1.14 -1.25 -10.34
C VAL A 51 -0.99 -0.76 -8.91
N CYS A 52 -1.48 -1.55 -7.98
CA CYS A 52 -1.30 -1.32 -6.54
C CYS A 52 -0.62 -2.56 -5.94
N VAL A 53 0.38 -2.33 -5.10
CA VAL A 53 1.03 -3.40 -4.33
C VAL A 53 0.76 -3.14 -2.87
N ILE A 54 0.10 -4.10 -2.21
CA ILE A 54 -0.18 -4.05 -0.78
C ILE A 54 0.70 -5.07 -0.10
N ASP A 55 1.65 -4.58 0.72
CA ASP A 55 2.59 -5.44 1.42
C ASP A 55 2.12 -5.72 2.84
N GLU A 56 2.67 -6.75 3.45
CA GLU A 56 2.38 -7.13 4.84
C GLU A 56 0.89 -7.39 5.08
N ALA A 57 0.20 -8.01 4.13
CA ALA A 57 -1.25 -8.16 4.21
C ALA A 57 -1.73 -9.09 5.33
N GLN A 58 -0.81 -9.85 5.98
CA GLN A 58 -1.15 -10.58 7.20
C GLN A 58 -1.64 -9.64 8.31
N MET A 59 -1.38 -8.35 8.19
CA MET A 59 -1.83 -7.34 9.14
C MET A 59 -3.35 -7.18 9.19
N VAL A 60 -4.10 -7.77 8.25
CA VAL A 60 -5.58 -7.77 8.33
C VAL A 60 -6.07 -8.37 9.64
N ALA A 61 -5.29 -9.27 10.24
CA ALA A 61 -5.64 -9.92 11.51
C ALA A 61 -5.24 -9.10 12.74
N ASP A 62 -4.55 -7.97 12.57
CA ASP A 62 -4.13 -7.14 13.70
C ASP A 62 -5.33 -6.42 14.31
N SER A 63 -5.45 -6.47 15.66
CA SER A 63 -6.60 -5.92 16.35
C SER A 63 -6.68 -4.39 16.30
N ASP A 64 -5.54 -3.72 16.16
CA ASP A 64 -5.49 -2.25 16.19
C ASP A 64 -5.44 -1.64 14.79
N ARG A 65 -4.70 -2.24 13.86
CA ARG A 65 -4.43 -1.66 12.56
C ARG A 65 -4.98 -2.45 11.38
N GLY A 66 -5.53 -3.63 11.63
CA GLY A 66 -6.03 -4.51 10.56
C GLY A 66 -7.07 -3.85 9.66
N TRP A 67 -7.87 -2.94 10.21
CA TRP A 67 -8.91 -2.22 9.46
C TRP A 67 -8.35 -1.49 8.23
N ALA A 68 -7.13 -0.94 8.34
CA ALA A 68 -6.53 -0.20 7.23
C ALA A 68 -6.18 -1.11 6.07
N TRP A 69 -5.64 -2.31 6.35
CA TRP A 69 -5.37 -3.31 5.31
C TRP A 69 -6.65 -3.85 4.69
N THR A 70 -7.66 -4.08 5.51
CA THR A 70 -8.97 -4.52 5.02
C THR A 70 -9.56 -3.49 4.07
N GLU A 71 -9.57 -2.23 4.44
CA GLU A 71 -10.08 -1.16 3.57
C GLU A 71 -9.27 -1.05 2.28
N ALA A 72 -7.93 -1.13 2.37
CA ALA A 72 -7.10 -1.04 1.18
C ALA A 72 -7.37 -2.19 0.21
N ILE A 73 -7.44 -3.44 0.70
CA ILE A 73 -7.67 -4.61 -0.14
C ILE A 73 -9.04 -4.54 -0.82
N LEU A 74 -10.06 -4.14 -0.09
CA LEU A 74 -11.44 -4.12 -0.61
C LEU A 74 -11.77 -2.87 -1.41
N GLY A 75 -11.11 -1.77 -1.14
CA GLY A 75 -11.53 -0.47 -1.63
C GLY A 75 -10.59 0.23 -2.61
N VAL A 76 -9.35 -0.22 -2.76
CA VAL A 76 -8.42 0.46 -3.67
C VAL A 76 -8.93 0.38 -5.11
N ASN A 77 -8.89 1.51 -5.80
CA ASN A 77 -9.30 1.60 -7.19
C ASN A 77 -8.08 1.37 -8.09
N ALA A 78 -7.82 0.13 -8.42
CA ALA A 78 -6.68 -0.26 -9.25
C ALA A 78 -7.09 -1.36 -10.23
N ASP A 79 -6.46 -1.36 -11.41
CA ASP A 79 -6.73 -2.40 -12.41
C ASP A 79 -6.16 -3.75 -11.96
N VAL A 80 -4.98 -3.71 -11.33
CA VAL A 80 -4.32 -4.91 -10.82
C VAL A 80 -3.84 -4.63 -9.40
N VAL A 81 -4.13 -5.55 -8.49
CA VAL A 81 -3.68 -5.47 -7.09
C VAL A 81 -2.83 -6.69 -6.77
N HIS A 82 -1.58 -6.46 -6.41
CA HIS A 82 -0.68 -7.49 -5.90
C HIS A 82 -0.70 -7.43 -4.38
N VAL A 83 -1.01 -8.55 -3.76
CA VAL A 83 -1.07 -8.64 -2.29
C VAL A 83 0.07 -9.56 -1.82
N CYS A 84 1.00 -9.00 -1.07
CA CYS A 84 2.14 -9.72 -0.53
C CYS A 84 1.89 -10.02 0.94
N MET A 85 2.11 -11.27 1.36
CA MET A 85 1.80 -11.68 2.73
C MET A 85 2.60 -12.91 3.13
N SER A 86 2.63 -13.19 4.43
CA SER A 86 3.18 -14.45 4.92
C SER A 86 2.26 -15.62 4.51
N PRO A 87 2.80 -16.82 4.25
CA PRO A 87 1.98 -17.95 3.76
C PRO A 87 0.81 -18.32 4.66
N ASN A 88 0.93 -18.20 5.96
CA ASN A 88 -0.14 -18.55 6.88
C ASN A 88 -1.30 -17.55 6.89
N ALA A 89 -1.15 -16.41 6.23
CA ALA A 89 -2.23 -15.40 6.09
C ALA A 89 -3.05 -15.58 4.81
N ILE A 90 -2.61 -16.41 3.88
CA ILE A 90 -3.28 -16.55 2.56
C ILE A 90 -4.75 -16.93 2.73
N HIS A 91 -5.05 -17.83 3.64
CA HIS A 91 -6.42 -18.29 3.87
C HIS A 91 -7.34 -17.14 4.30
N ILE A 92 -6.90 -16.32 5.26
CA ILE A 92 -7.68 -15.20 5.77
C ILE A 92 -7.92 -14.16 4.68
N VAL A 93 -6.88 -13.83 3.91
CA VAL A 93 -6.98 -12.84 2.85
C VAL A 93 -7.92 -13.32 1.74
N LYS A 94 -7.85 -14.60 1.37
CA LYS A 94 -8.77 -15.18 0.38
C LYS A 94 -10.22 -15.13 0.85
N MET A 95 -10.48 -15.38 2.11
CA MET A 95 -11.83 -15.24 2.66
C MET A 95 -12.33 -13.80 2.56
N LEU A 96 -11.49 -12.84 2.89
CA LEU A 96 -11.82 -11.42 2.80
C LEU A 96 -12.20 -11.01 1.38
N ILE A 97 -11.41 -11.42 0.39
CA ILE A 97 -11.65 -11.07 -1.02
C ILE A 97 -12.95 -11.66 -1.53
N LYS A 98 -13.38 -12.81 -1.02
CA LYS A 98 -14.61 -13.48 -1.45
C LYS A 98 -15.87 -12.90 -0.81
N MET A 99 -15.73 -12.07 0.17
CA MET A 99 -16.86 -11.38 0.74
C MET A 99 -17.44 -10.38 -0.26
#